data_815b677c48a047f922d626b314778890
#
_entry.id   815b677c48a047f922d626b314778890
#
_cell.length_a   1.000
_cell.length_b   1.000
_cell.length_c   1.000
_cell.angle_alpha   90.00
_cell.angle_beta   90.00
_cell.angle_gamma   90.00
#
_symmetry.space_group_name_H-M   'P 1'
#
loop_
_entity.id
_entity.type
_entity.pdbx_description
1 polymer ?
#
loop_
_entity_poly.entity_id
_entity_poly.type
_entity_poly.pdbx_seq_one_letter_code
_entity_poly.pdbx_strand_id
1 'polypeptide(L)'
;MNKGFTLIEVLVSLVXLSLIGLICSQILTSALESEEISTNKLNEIKELSLTSSIIRRDIRQTVNVPSRDFYGDMLPGTFYYDQISNSIIFNTSIKTLSLSSSNINRVEYXLDDNSLVRKQYFSSSPYNQDDHSRSELIKGLDNLDFSFMYERRWHDKWPLDEITSKKIPTLIRIDFSIGEKDFFWLIDPNIDYAYQG
;
A
#
# COMPACT_ATOMS: atom_id res chain seq x y z
N MET A 1 10.09 -63.59 42.98
CA MET A 1 11.41 -62.95 43.02
C MET A 1 11.29 -61.50 42.54
N ASN A 2 11.26 -60.55 43.48
CA ASN A 2 11.26 -59.14 43.14
C ASN A 2 12.67 -58.72 42.76
N LYS A 3 12.87 -58.42 41.45
CA LYS A 3 14.13 -57.84 40.96
C LYS A 3 14.09 -56.37 41.23
N GLY A 4 14.87 -55.87 42.16
CA GLY A 4 15.05 -54.42 42.44
C GLY A 4 15.81 -53.77 41.28
N PHE A 5 15.48 -52.51 41.00
CA PHE A 5 16.23 -51.70 40.02
C PHE A 5 17.66 -51.49 40.49
N THR A 6 18.60 -51.60 39.57
CA THR A 6 20.01 -51.29 39.85
C THR A 6 20.20 -49.78 39.73
N LEU A 7 21.20 -49.26 40.47
CA LEU A 7 21.58 -47.83 40.47
C LEU A 7 21.98 -47.38 39.06
N ILE A 8 22.64 -48.24 38.30
CA ILE A 8 23.07 -47.95 36.93
C ILE A 8 21.88 -47.81 35.95
N GLU A 9 20.82 -48.64 36.13
CA GLU A 9 19.61 -48.51 35.33
C GLU A 9 18.91 -47.17 35.54
N VAL A 10 18.87 -46.67 36.79
CA VAL A 10 18.29 -45.36 37.12
C VAL A 10 19.12 -44.25 36.47
N LEU A 11 20.44 -44.30 36.54
CA LEU A 11 21.34 -43.32 35.96
C LEU A 11 21.18 -43.26 34.41
N VAL A 12 21.17 -44.43 33.76
CA VAL A 12 20.98 -44.48 32.29
C VAL A 12 19.59 -43.92 31.89
N SER A 13 18.54 -44.22 32.65
CA SER A 13 17.22 -43.72 32.44
C SER A 13 17.13 -42.19 32.57
N LEU A 14 17.86 -41.62 33.57
CA LEU A 14 17.90 -40.15 33.76
C LEU A 14 18.64 -39.45 32.62
N VAL A 15 19.73 -40.05 32.16
CA VAL A 15 20.40 -39.52 30.97
C VAL A 15 19.49 -39.52 29.73
N UNK A 16 18.80 -40.37 29.60
CA UNK A 16 18.03 -40.44 28.69
C UNK A 16 17.05 -39.55 28.68
N LEU A 17 16.41 -39.50 29.64
CA LEU A 17 15.32 -38.54 29.80
C LEU A 17 15.80 -37.11 29.57
N SER A 18 16.96 -36.76 30.07
CA SER A 18 17.56 -35.44 29.88
C SER A 18 17.89 -35.15 28.42
N LEU A 19 18.37 -36.16 27.66
CA LEU A 19 18.61 -36.02 26.21
C LEU A 19 17.31 -35.78 25.45
N ILE A 20 16.27 -36.54 25.74
CA ILE A 20 14.93 -36.35 25.15
C ILE A 20 14.42 -34.96 25.45
N GLY A 21 14.52 -34.51 26.70
CA GLY A 21 14.11 -33.16 27.11
C GLY A 21 14.84 -32.07 26.32
N LEU A 22 16.14 -32.25 26.11
CA LEU A 22 16.97 -31.31 25.35
C LEU A 22 16.53 -31.25 23.88
N ILE A 23 16.31 -32.40 23.25
CA ILE A 23 15.84 -32.48 21.86
C ILE A 23 14.45 -31.84 21.72
N CYS A 24 13.53 -32.15 22.64
CA CYS A 24 12.18 -31.57 22.63
C CYS A 24 12.25 -30.03 22.78
N SER A 25 13.11 -29.53 23.65
CA SER A 25 13.33 -28.08 23.83
C SER A 25 13.84 -27.43 22.54
N GLN A 26 14.80 -28.03 21.85
CA GLN A 26 15.32 -27.53 20.58
C GLN A 26 14.23 -27.49 19.49
N ILE A 27 13.45 -28.56 19.38
CA ILE A 27 12.34 -28.63 18.39
C ILE A 27 11.33 -27.51 18.68
N LEU A 28 10.97 -27.32 19.95
CA LEU A 28 10.01 -26.30 20.33
C LEU A 28 10.54 -24.89 20.01
N THR A 29 11.79 -24.60 20.34
CA THR A 29 12.41 -23.30 20.02
C THR A 29 12.42 -23.04 18.50
N SER A 30 12.83 -24.03 17.70
CA SER A 30 12.84 -23.90 16.23
C SER A 30 11.43 -23.70 15.67
N ALA A 31 10.43 -24.37 16.24
CA ALA A 31 9.03 -24.22 15.81
C ALA A 31 8.53 -22.79 16.10
N LEU A 32 8.84 -22.24 17.28
CA LEU A 32 8.46 -20.88 17.65
C LEU A 32 9.14 -19.82 16.76
N GLU A 33 10.43 -20.00 16.49
CA GLU A 33 11.17 -19.10 15.59
C GLU A 33 10.58 -19.13 14.17
N SER A 34 10.26 -20.31 13.68
CA SER A 34 9.66 -20.51 12.35
C SER A 34 8.27 -19.85 12.28
N GLU A 35 7.47 -19.98 13.33
CA GLU A 35 6.16 -19.34 13.43
C GLU A 35 6.28 -17.80 13.41
N GLU A 36 7.22 -17.23 14.15
CA GLU A 36 7.46 -15.79 14.18
C GLU A 36 7.85 -15.25 12.80
N ILE A 37 8.81 -15.91 12.13
CA ILE A 37 9.26 -15.52 10.78
C ILE A 37 8.09 -15.60 9.79
N SER A 38 7.32 -16.68 9.84
CA SER A 38 6.19 -16.89 8.96
C SER A 38 5.11 -15.84 9.17
N THR A 39 4.80 -15.51 10.43
CA THR A 39 3.79 -14.50 10.79
C THR A 39 4.21 -13.12 10.29
N ASN A 40 5.47 -12.75 10.46
CA ASN A 40 5.99 -11.46 10.01
C ASN A 40 5.90 -11.33 8.48
N LYS A 41 6.26 -12.37 7.74
CA LYS A 41 6.14 -12.40 6.27
C LYS A 41 4.68 -12.30 5.82
N LEU A 42 3.77 -12.99 6.50
CA LEU A 42 2.35 -12.94 6.18
C LEU A 42 1.78 -11.53 6.41
N ASN A 43 2.20 -10.85 7.47
CA ASN A 43 1.76 -9.48 7.77
C ASN A 43 2.27 -8.50 6.70
N GLU A 44 3.53 -8.63 6.26
CA GLU A 44 4.11 -7.83 5.16
C GLU A 44 3.27 -8.01 3.88
N ILE A 45 2.98 -9.26 3.50
CA ILE A 45 2.18 -9.57 2.29
C ILE A 45 0.76 -9.00 2.42
N LYS A 46 0.14 -9.13 3.59
CA LYS A 46 -1.20 -8.58 3.84
C LYS A 46 -1.22 -7.05 3.68
N GLU A 47 -0.24 -6.37 4.24
CA GLU A 47 -0.12 -4.91 4.15
C GLU A 47 0.00 -4.46 2.68
N LEU A 48 0.90 -5.10 1.92
CA LEU A 48 1.09 -4.81 0.48
C LEU A 48 -0.20 -5.08 -0.32
N SER A 49 -0.86 -6.21 -0.05
CA SER A 49 -2.09 -6.60 -0.74
C SER A 49 -3.24 -5.63 -0.44
N LEU A 50 -3.40 -5.27 0.83
CA LEU A 50 -4.44 -4.33 1.26
C LEU A 50 -4.22 -2.94 0.64
N THR A 51 -2.99 -2.45 0.69
CA THR A 51 -2.61 -1.16 0.10
C THR A 51 -2.87 -1.16 -1.41
N SER A 52 -2.43 -2.20 -2.12
CA SER A 52 -2.69 -2.35 -3.55
C SER A 52 -4.20 -2.30 -3.85
N SER A 53 -5.01 -2.96 -3.03
CA SER A 53 -6.47 -2.98 -3.19
C SER A 53 -7.08 -1.59 -2.99
N ILE A 54 -6.59 -0.83 -2.00
CA ILE A 54 -7.08 0.54 -1.72
C ILE A 54 -6.75 1.44 -2.92
N ILE A 55 -5.49 1.43 -3.38
CA ILE A 55 -5.04 2.29 -4.50
C ILE A 55 -5.80 1.93 -5.78
N ARG A 56 -5.93 0.62 -6.09
CA ARG A 56 -6.69 0.15 -7.27
C ARG A 56 -8.14 0.61 -7.22
N ARG A 57 -8.77 0.51 -6.05
CA ARG A 57 -10.16 0.96 -5.87
C ARG A 57 -10.28 2.45 -6.13
N ASP A 58 -9.40 3.26 -5.52
CA ASP A 58 -9.46 4.72 -5.65
C ASP A 58 -9.20 5.16 -7.10
N ILE A 59 -8.20 4.57 -7.76
CA ILE A 59 -7.86 4.89 -9.14
C ILE A 59 -9.00 4.47 -10.09
N ARG A 60 -9.63 3.31 -9.86
CA ARG A 60 -10.77 2.85 -10.68
C ARG A 60 -12.03 3.68 -10.48
N GLN A 61 -12.14 4.37 -9.36
CA GLN A 61 -13.25 5.27 -9.06
C GLN A 61 -12.94 6.72 -9.43
N THR A 62 -11.82 6.96 -10.14
CA THR A 62 -11.44 8.30 -10.59
C THR A 62 -12.52 8.89 -11.48
N VAL A 63 -12.88 10.14 -11.21
CA VAL A 63 -13.81 10.91 -12.01
C VAL A 63 -13.09 12.06 -12.68
N ASN A 64 -13.41 12.30 -13.94
CA ASN A 64 -12.76 13.31 -14.78
C ASN A 64 -13.33 14.69 -14.51
N VAL A 65 -13.13 15.19 -13.28
CA VAL A 65 -13.64 16.50 -12.84
C VAL A 65 -12.43 17.40 -12.55
N PRO A 66 -12.40 18.61 -13.14
CA PRO A 66 -11.32 19.57 -12.83
C PRO A 66 -11.28 19.90 -11.35
N SER A 67 -10.09 20.12 -10.84
CA SER A 67 -9.85 20.40 -9.44
C SER A 67 -9.06 21.73 -9.30
N ARG A 68 -9.22 22.40 -8.16
CA ARG A 68 -8.47 23.62 -7.86
C ARG A 68 -7.49 23.34 -6.71
N ASP A 69 -6.40 24.06 -6.72
CA ASP A 69 -5.46 24.03 -5.60
C ASP A 69 -6.05 24.76 -4.38
N PHE A 70 -5.27 24.89 -3.31
CA PHE A 70 -5.72 25.52 -2.06
C PHE A 70 -5.85 27.05 -2.17
N TYR A 71 -5.35 27.65 -3.23
CA TYR A 71 -5.41 29.09 -3.51
C TYR A 71 -6.53 29.44 -4.50
N GLY A 72 -7.18 28.42 -5.06
CA GLY A 72 -8.28 28.59 -6.02
C GLY A 72 -7.87 28.49 -7.48
N ASP A 73 -6.57 28.29 -7.77
CA ASP A 73 -6.08 28.14 -9.14
C ASP A 73 -6.35 26.72 -9.67
N MET A 74 -6.60 26.61 -10.96
CA MET A 74 -6.86 25.30 -11.59
C MET A 74 -5.61 24.44 -11.57
N LEU A 75 -5.75 23.19 -11.13
CA LEU A 75 -4.67 22.20 -11.25
C LEU A 75 -4.39 21.92 -12.73
N PRO A 76 -3.15 21.53 -13.07
CA PRO A 76 -2.76 21.28 -14.48
C PRO A 76 -3.56 20.20 -15.18
N GLY A 77 -4.21 19.31 -14.43
CA GLY A 77 -5.01 18.24 -15.00
C GLY A 77 -6.03 17.66 -14.03
N THR A 78 -6.98 16.90 -14.56
CA THR A 78 -7.99 16.19 -13.75
C THR A 78 -7.38 15.00 -13.01
N PHE A 79 -6.34 14.43 -13.57
CA PHE A 79 -5.37 13.53 -12.92
C PHE A 79 -4.03 14.25 -13.04
N TYR A 80 -3.33 14.42 -11.92
CA TYR A 80 -2.12 15.25 -11.91
C TYR A 80 -1.03 14.59 -11.08
N TYR A 81 0.18 14.57 -11.63
CA TYR A 81 1.38 14.14 -10.92
C TYR A 81 2.23 15.37 -10.63
N ASP A 82 2.39 15.67 -9.36
CA ASP A 82 3.26 16.74 -8.90
C ASP A 82 4.65 16.18 -8.67
N GLN A 83 5.58 16.55 -9.56
CA GLN A 83 6.97 16.09 -9.50
C GLN A 83 7.72 16.68 -8.30
N ILE A 84 7.29 17.84 -7.78
CA ILE A 84 7.96 18.50 -6.64
C ILE A 84 7.69 17.73 -5.35
N SER A 85 6.43 17.42 -5.10
CA SER A 85 6.01 16.67 -3.90
C SER A 85 6.03 15.16 -4.11
N ASN A 86 6.35 14.68 -5.31
CA ASN A 86 6.28 13.28 -5.72
C ASN A 86 4.92 12.67 -5.34
N SER A 87 3.84 13.32 -5.78
CA SER A 87 2.49 12.90 -5.42
C SER A 87 1.57 12.84 -6.62
N ILE A 88 0.67 11.86 -6.64
CA ILE A 88 -0.43 11.81 -7.60
C ILE A 88 -1.70 12.36 -6.94
N ILE A 89 -2.41 13.21 -7.66
CA ILE A 89 -3.60 13.93 -7.20
C ILE A 89 -4.72 13.69 -8.21
N PHE A 90 -5.89 13.26 -7.73
CA PHE A 90 -7.06 13.02 -8.58
C PHE A 90 -8.34 13.04 -7.76
N ASN A 91 -9.48 13.16 -8.42
CA ASN A 91 -10.79 13.11 -7.79
C ASN A 91 -11.39 11.71 -7.92
N THR A 92 -12.01 11.22 -6.85
CA THR A 92 -12.70 9.93 -6.86
C THR A 92 -14.14 10.09 -6.40
N SER A 93 -15.01 9.20 -6.90
CA SER A 93 -16.41 9.12 -6.47
C SER A 93 -16.54 8.07 -5.37
N ILE A 94 -16.17 8.42 -4.17
CA ILE A 94 -16.27 7.53 -3.00
C ILE A 94 -17.53 7.91 -2.21
N LYS A 95 -18.44 6.94 -2.06
CA LYS A 95 -19.60 7.13 -1.19
C LYS A 95 -19.13 7.18 0.26
N THR A 96 -19.18 8.37 0.83
CA THR A 96 -18.89 8.55 2.26
C THR A 96 -20.19 8.43 3.06
N LEU A 97 -20.12 7.79 4.20
CA LEU A 97 -21.27 7.64 5.10
C LEU A 97 -21.65 8.94 5.80
N SER A 98 -20.85 9.99 5.63
CA SER A 98 -21.11 11.31 6.20
C SER A 98 -22.06 12.11 5.31
N LEU A 99 -23.13 12.61 5.89
CA LEU A 99 -24.16 13.43 5.20
C LEU A 99 -23.66 14.82 4.79
N SER A 100 -22.47 15.22 5.27
CA SER A 100 -21.94 16.58 5.07
C SER A 100 -20.81 16.66 4.05
N SER A 101 -20.38 15.52 3.46
CA SER A 101 -19.28 15.52 2.50
C SER A 101 -19.78 15.37 1.07
N SER A 102 -19.02 15.95 0.15
CA SER A 102 -19.22 15.77 -1.28
C SER A 102 -19.10 14.29 -1.68
N ASN A 103 -19.85 13.88 -2.69
CA ASN A 103 -19.69 12.55 -3.29
C ASN A 103 -18.41 12.43 -4.12
N ILE A 104 -17.78 13.57 -4.45
CA ILE A 104 -16.52 13.62 -5.18
C ILE A 104 -15.47 14.21 -4.25
N ASN A 105 -14.45 13.42 -3.96
CA ASN A 105 -13.40 13.78 -3.02
C ASN A 105 -12.04 13.73 -3.72
N ARG A 106 -11.17 14.68 -3.41
CA ARG A 106 -9.78 14.64 -3.84
C ARG A 106 -9.03 13.58 -3.03
N VAL A 107 -8.23 12.79 -3.73
CA VAL A 107 -7.29 11.84 -3.12
C VAL A 107 -5.88 12.19 -3.60
N GLU A 108 -4.94 12.13 -2.68
CA GLU A 108 -3.52 12.35 -2.93
C GLU A 108 -2.74 11.17 -2.34
N TYR A 109 -1.78 10.72 -3.12
CA TYR A 109 -0.81 9.71 -2.65
C TYR A 109 0.58 10.30 -2.74
N UNK A 110 1.35 10.32 -1.76
CA UNK A 110 2.49 10.87 -1.66
C UNK A 110 3.38 10.02 -0.96
N LEU A 111 4.64 10.24 -1.03
CA LEU A 111 5.64 9.73 -0.08
C LEU A 111 5.84 10.77 1.01
N ASP A 112 5.66 10.37 2.26
CA ASP A 112 5.75 11.30 3.40
C ASP A 112 6.40 10.54 4.57
N ASP A 113 7.58 11.01 5.00
CA ASP A 113 8.35 10.42 6.10
C ASP A 113 8.60 8.92 5.92
N ASN A 114 9.12 8.54 4.73
CA ASN A 114 9.41 7.15 4.35
C ASN A 114 8.18 6.24 4.38
N SER A 115 6.98 6.82 4.23
CA SER A 115 5.73 6.07 4.22
C SER A 115 4.91 6.45 3.00
N LEU A 116 4.23 5.48 2.42
CA LEU A 116 3.20 5.75 1.42
C LEU A 116 1.96 6.23 2.16
N VAL A 117 1.64 7.50 1.96
CA VAL A 117 0.52 8.16 2.63
C VAL A 117 -0.58 8.45 1.63
N ARG A 118 -1.81 8.18 2.05
CA ARG A 118 -3.03 8.53 1.35
C ARG A 118 -3.73 9.65 2.12
N LYS A 119 -3.93 10.79 1.46
CA LYS A 119 -4.74 11.89 1.98
C LYS A 119 -6.06 11.92 1.22
N GLN A 120 -7.16 11.95 1.93
CA GLN A 120 -8.49 12.08 1.33
C GLN A 120 -9.14 13.35 1.85
N TYR A 121 -9.32 14.31 0.98
CA TYR A 121 -10.01 15.57 1.27
C TYR A 121 -11.52 15.37 1.17
N PHE A 122 -12.28 16.21 1.84
CA PHE A 122 -13.75 16.10 1.90
C PHE A 122 -14.44 16.84 0.76
N SER A 123 -13.67 17.31 -0.22
CA SER A 123 -14.13 18.07 -1.38
C SER A 123 -13.20 17.78 -2.57
N SER A 124 -13.71 17.97 -3.79
CA SER A 124 -12.90 17.89 -5.01
C SER A 124 -11.91 19.06 -5.13
N SER A 125 -12.24 20.20 -4.52
CA SER A 125 -11.41 21.41 -4.53
C SER A 125 -11.35 21.97 -3.11
N PRO A 126 -10.56 21.36 -2.23
CA PRO A 126 -10.44 21.85 -0.85
C PRO A 126 -9.70 23.18 -0.82
N TYR A 127 -10.12 24.05 0.08
CA TYR A 127 -9.49 25.36 0.33
C TYR A 127 -8.58 25.35 1.56
N ASN A 128 -8.57 24.24 2.30
CA ASN A 128 -7.73 24.09 3.47
C ASN A 128 -6.90 22.79 3.33
N GLN A 129 -5.59 22.96 3.40
CA GLN A 129 -4.62 21.88 3.24
C GLN A 129 -4.71 20.84 4.36
N ASP A 130 -5.15 21.25 5.55
CA ASP A 130 -5.21 20.37 6.72
C ASP A 130 -6.55 19.62 6.84
N ASP A 131 -7.53 19.96 5.99
CA ASP A 131 -8.87 19.36 6.07
C ASP A 131 -8.96 18.06 5.27
N HIS A 132 -8.25 17.03 5.76
CA HIS A 132 -8.23 15.73 5.12
C HIS A 132 -8.12 14.59 6.15
N SER A 133 -8.55 13.41 5.73
CA SER A 133 -8.25 12.16 6.44
C SER A 133 -6.92 11.62 5.93
N ARG A 134 -5.94 11.39 6.83
CA ARG A 134 -4.63 10.87 6.50
C ARG A 134 -4.56 9.39 6.88
N SER A 135 -4.13 8.55 5.96
CA SER A 135 -3.91 7.12 6.18
C SER A 135 -2.50 6.75 5.72
N GLU A 136 -1.74 6.18 6.61
CA GLU A 136 -0.41 5.63 6.33
C GLU A 136 -0.60 4.18 5.88
N LEU A 137 -0.21 3.87 4.66
CA LEU A 137 -0.52 2.60 4.02
C LEU A 137 0.63 1.59 4.06
N ILE A 138 1.86 2.06 3.84
CA ILE A 138 3.08 1.25 3.92
C ILE A 138 4.17 2.10 4.55
N LYS A 139 4.94 1.50 5.45
CA LYS A 139 6.08 2.15 6.11
C LYS A 139 7.41 1.64 5.56
N GLY A 140 8.44 2.45 5.76
CA GLY A 140 9.81 2.05 5.45
C GLY A 140 10.10 1.99 3.96
N LEU A 141 9.47 2.85 3.16
CA LEU A 141 9.79 2.98 1.74
C LEU A 141 11.09 3.76 1.59
N ASP A 142 12.00 3.21 0.80
CA ASP A 142 13.24 3.89 0.44
C ASP A 142 13.02 4.80 -0.77
N ASN A 143 12.15 4.37 -1.69
CA ASN A 143 11.79 5.18 -2.83
C ASN A 143 10.33 4.93 -3.26
N LEU A 144 9.78 5.85 -4.06
CA LEU A 144 8.45 5.75 -4.67
C LEU A 144 8.48 6.53 -5.98
N ASP A 145 8.13 5.89 -7.08
CA ASP A 145 8.10 6.50 -8.41
C ASP A 145 6.80 6.17 -9.12
N PHE A 146 6.32 7.12 -9.92
CA PHE A 146 5.10 6.97 -10.70
C PHE A 146 5.41 7.08 -12.19
N SER A 147 4.81 6.21 -13.00
CA SER A 147 4.89 6.26 -14.46
C SER A 147 3.48 6.10 -15.04
N PHE A 148 3.24 6.77 -16.15
CA PHE A 148 1.92 6.90 -16.77
C PHE A 148 1.97 6.44 -18.22
N MET A 149 1.04 5.58 -18.63
CA MET A 149 0.97 5.12 -20.00
C MET A 149 -0.02 5.95 -20.80
N TYR A 150 0.42 6.43 -21.96
CA TYR A 150 -0.44 7.06 -22.94
C TYR A 150 0.04 6.69 -24.34
N GLU A 151 -0.86 6.31 -25.22
CA GLU A 151 -0.56 5.90 -26.60
C GLU A 151 0.56 4.85 -26.69
N ARG A 152 0.51 3.85 -25.79
CA ARG A 152 1.46 2.72 -25.70
C ARG A 152 2.89 3.12 -25.32
N ARG A 153 3.07 4.30 -24.72
CA ARG A 153 4.37 4.78 -24.23
C ARG A 153 4.28 5.13 -22.76
N TRP A 154 5.35 4.87 -22.04
CA TRP A 154 5.49 5.24 -20.62
C TRP A 154 6.08 6.65 -20.51
N HIS A 155 5.55 7.43 -19.59
CA HIS A 155 5.95 8.80 -19.30
C HIS A 155 6.15 8.97 -17.80
N ASP A 156 7.11 9.79 -17.42
CA ASP A 156 7.46 10.11 -16.03
C ASP A 156 6.72 11.33 -15.48
N LYS A 157 5.75 11.84 -16.21
CA LYS A 157 4.93 12.99 -15.80
C LYS A 157 3.51 12.85 -16.34
N TRP A 158 2.57 13.54 -15.69
CA TRP A 158 1.20 13.62 -16.13
C TRP A 158 0.56 14.90 -15.58
N PRO A 159 -0.16 15.72 -16.38
CA PRO A 159 -0.39 15.53 -17.83
C PRO A 159 0.84 15.87 -18.68
N LEU A 160 0.81 15.43 -19.94
CA LEU A 160 1.89 15.69 -20.92
C LEU A 160 1.72 17.04 -21.60
N ASP A 161 0.45 17.39 -21.85
CA ASP A 161 0.04 18.55 -22.63
C ASP A 161 -1.41 18.94 -22.29
N GLU A 162 -1.93 19.95 -22.99
CA GLU A 162 -3.29 20.44 -22.80
C GLU A 162 -4.38 19.38 -23.15
N ILE A 163 -4.08 18.46 -24.07
CA ILE A 163 -5.03 17.39 -24.45
C ILE A 163 -5.12 16.36 -23.32
N THR A 164 -3.96 15.95 -22.79
CA THR A 164 -3.88 14.95 -21.72
C THR A 164 -4.29 15.52 -20.36
N SER A 165 -4.34 16.86 -20.20
CA SER A 165 -4.80 17.49 -18.96
C SER A 165 -6.28 17.15 -18.66
N LYS A 166 -7.04 16.82 -19.70
CA LYS A 166 -8.47 16.45 -19.60
C LYS A 166 -8.67 14.93 -19.64
N LYS A 167 -7.59 14.17 -19.51
CA LYS A 167 -7.61 12.70 -19.61
C LYS A 167 -7.00 12.07 -18.38
N ILE A 168 -7.29 10.79 -18.21
CA ILE A 168 -6.69 9.93 -17.20
C ILE A 168 -5.74 8.98 -17.94
N PRO A 169 -4.56 8.65 -17.37
CA PRO A 169 -3.63 7.72 -18.05
C PRO A 169 -4.27 6.36 -18.32
N THR A 170 -3.87 5.70 -19.39
CA THR A 170 -4.37 4.36 -19.74
C THR A 170 -3.95 3.31 -18.72
N LEU A 171 -2.71 3.40 -18.23
CA LEU A 171 -2.19 2.58 -17.15
C LEU A 171 -1.33 3.45 -16.25
N ILE A 172 -1.31 3.11 -14.97
CA ILE A 172 -0.45 3.76 -13.98
C ILE A 172 0.44 2.68 -13.39
N ARG A 173 1.73 2.94 -13.37
CA ARG A 173 2.73 2.09 -12.73
C ARG A 173 3.26 2.81 -11.50
N ILE A 174 3.30 2.11 -10.38
CA ILE A 174 3.84 2.60 -9.12
C ILE A 174 4.99 1.67 -8.76
N ASP A 175 6.20 2.19 -8.80
CA ASP A 175 7.43 1.48 -8.41
C ASP A 175 7.85 1.95 -7.03
N PHE A 176 8.23 1.03 -6.16
CA PHE A 176 8.68 1.36 -4.80
C PHE A 176 9.63 0.28 -4.29
N SER A 177 10.48 0.65 -3.32
CA SER A 177 11.40 -0.29 -2.68
C SER A 177 11.29 -0.23 -1.16
N ILE A 178 11.48 -1.38 -0.53
CA ILE A 178 11.51 -1.55 0.93
C ILE A 178 12.76 -2.39 1.24
N GLY A 179 13.77 -1.75 1.81
CA GLY A 179 15.08 -2.40 2.01
C GLY A 179 15.68 -2.83 0.67
N GLU A 180 16.05 -4.08 0.56
CA GLU A 180 16.65 -4.65 -0.68
C GLU A 180 15.64 -5.18 -1.68
N LYS A 181 14.32 -5.00 -1.45
CA LYS A 181 13.27 -5.55 -2.29
C LYS A 181 12.61 -4.46 -3.12
N ASP A 182 12.52 -4.68 -4.42
CA ASP A 182 11.79 -3.81 -5.36
C ASP A 182 10.42 -4.41 -5.68
N PHE A 183 9.43 -3.55 -5.68
CA PHE A 183 8.04 -3.90 -5.98
C PHE A 183 7.49 -2.97 -7.05
N PHE A 184 6.50 -3.45 -7.77
CA PHE A 184 5.72 -2.56 -8.64
C PHE A 184 4.25 -2.99 -8.66
N TRP A 185 3.38 -2.00 -8.81
CA TRP A 185 1.97 -2.22 -9.09
C TRP A 185 1.62 -1.61 -10.44
N LEU A 186 0.91 -2.38 -11.24
CA LEU A 186 0.35 -1.91 -12.51
C LEU A 186 -1.15 -1.80 -12.32
N ILE A 187 -1.69 -0.60 -12.57
CA ILE A 187 -3.09 -0.29 -12.29
C ILE A 187 -3.76 0.24 -13.55
N ASP A 188 -4.84 -0.40 -13.93
CA ASP A 188 -5.73 0.02 -15.01
C ASP A 188 -6.87 0.84 -14.39
N PRO A 189 -7.00 2.13 -14.71
CA PRO A 189 -8.11 2.96 -14.22
C PRO A 189 -9.48 2.55 -14.76
N ASN A 190 -9.54 1.75 -15.82
CA ASN A 190 -10.77 1.22 -16.40
C ASN A 190 -11.79 2.31 -16.79
N ILE A 191 -11.30 3.33 -17.46
CA ILE A 191 -12.06 4.59 -17.74
C ILE A 191 -13.08 4.43 -18.87
N ASP A 192 -12.94 3.41 -19.71
CA ASP A 192 -13.75 3.25 -20.92
C ASP A 192 -15.24 3.04 -20.63
N TYR A 193 -15.59 2.71 -19.40
CA TYR A 193 -16.99 2.51 -18.98
C TYR A 193 -17.64 3.78 -18.42
N ALA A 194 -16.89 4.85 -18.17
CA ALA A 194 -17.41 5.98 -17.43
C ALA A 194 -18.08 7.07 -18.29
N TYR A 195 -17.81 7.09 -19.60
CA TYR A 195 -18.31 8.17 -20.46
C TYR A 195 -18.62 7.71 -21.89
N GLN A 196 -19.59 6.80 -22.03
CA GLN A 196 -20.35 6.64 -23.26
C GLN A 196 -21.78 7.14 -23.00
N GLY A 197 -21.93 8.44 -22.92
CA GLY A 197 -23.22 9.11 -22.79
C GLY A 197 -23.27 10.30 -23.70
#